data_2db29bb0d93df88592ab8441f297fd8c
#
_entry.id   2db29bb0d93df88592ab8441f297fd8c
#
_cell.length_a   1.000
_cell.length_b   1.000
_cell.length_c   1.000
_cell.angle_alpha   90.00
_cell.angle_beta   90.00
_cell.angle_gamma   90.00
#
_symmetry.space_group_name_H-M   'P 1'
#
loop_
_entity.id
_entity.type
_entity.pdbx_description
1 polymer ?
#
loop_
_entity_poly.entity_id
_entity_poly.type
_entity_poly.pdbx_seq_one_letter_code
_entity_poly.pdbx_strand_id
1 'polypeptide(L)'
;MIKKYIKTTPVEAIQVTEDNHKEVREFAFLQRIVFGYELIMHSIDTLEGKMRFSDGDYLIKNQTGECYVCQKDIFEKTYKEVEGRMITTQTTLEDVFKIMTDLNVDTINIDFDVDDVIARAKIKLSVLGYEAEWKER
;
A
#
# COMPACT_ATOMS: atom_id res chain seq x y z
N MET A 1 9.53 28.31 9.10
CA MET A 1 8.60 28.44 7.94
C MET A 1 7.84 27.14 7.74
N ILE A 2 6.53 27.22 7.67
CA ILE A 2 5.67 26.06 7.43
C ILE A 2 5.69 25.70 5.95
N LYS A 3 5.99 24.45 5.62
CA LYS A 3 5.95 23.92 4.25
C LYS A 3 4.99 22.74 4.21
N LYS A 4 4.45 22.46 3.04
CA LYS A 4 3.57 21.33 2.84
C LYS A 4 4.38 20.11 2.38
N TYR A 5 4.05 18.95 2.93
CA TYR A 5 4.69 17.69 2.59
C TYR A 5 3.66 16.63 2.27
N ILE A 6 3.99 15.74 1.38
CA ILE A 6 3.21 14.53 1.15
C ILE A 6 4.07 13.31 1.47
N LYS A 7 3.44 12.29 2.00
CA LYS A 7 4.11 11.02 2.25
C LYS A 7 4.25 10.27 0.92
N THR A 8 5.46 9.91 0.57
CA THR A 8 5.74 9.24 -0.72
C THR A 8 5.79 7.72 -0.63
N THR A 9 5.84 7.18 0.58
CA THR A 9 5.90 5.73 0.81
C THR A 9 4.51 5.19 1.06
N PRO A 10 4.08 4.14 0.32
CA PRO A 10 2.79 3.51 0.58
C PRO A 10 2.78 2.85 1.97
N VAL A 11 1.61 2.77 2.56
CA VAL A 11 1.38 2.07 3.82
C VAL A 11 0.37 0.95 3.60
N GLU A 12 0.46 -0.10 4.39
CA GLU A 12 -0.57 -1.12 4.42
C GLU A 12 -1.68 -0.68 5.38
N ALA A 13 -2.92 -0.98 5.03
CA ALA A 13 -4.06 -0.67 5.87
C ALA A 13 -5.12 -1.77 5.74
N ILE A 14 -5.87 -1.97 6.80
CA ILE A 14 -7.01 -2.87 6.82
C ILE A 14 -8.20 -2.15 7.43
N GLN A 15 -9.35 -2.25 6.79
CA GLN A 15 -10.59 -1.76 7.37
C GLN A 15 -11.11 -2.81 8.35
N VAL A 16 -11.40 -2.38 9.58
CA VAL A 16 -11.98 -3.26 10.59
C VAL A 16 -13.47 -3.41 10.31
N THR A 17 -13.92 -4.65 10.21
CA THR A 17 -15.33 -4.99 10.04
C THR A 17 -15.75 -6.00 11.11
N GLU A 18 -17.04 -6.19 11.25
CA GLU A 18 -17.57 -7.17 12.18
C GLU A 18 -17.08 -8.60 11.91
N ASP A 19 -16.78 -8.90 10.64
CA ASP A 19 -16.47 -10.26 10.19
C ASP A 19 -14.96 -10.56 10.08
N ASN A 20 -14.10 -9.56 10.24
CA ASN A 20 -12.67 -9.75 9.99
C ASN A 20 -11.75 -9.55 11.21
N HIS A 21 -12.28 -9.64 12.41
CA HIS A 21 -11.49 -9.40 13.63
C HIS A 21 -10.27 -10.33 13.74
N LYS A 22 -10.39 -11.57 13.29
CA LYS A 22 -9.27 -12.51 13.25
C LYS A 22 -8.16 -12.04 12.32
N GLU A 23 -8.52 -11.59 11.13
CA GLU A 23 -7.59 -11.06 10.14
C GLU A 23 -6.92 -9.77 10.65
N VAL A 24 -7.66 -8.93 11.34
CA VAL A 24 -7.13 -7.72 11.99
C VAL A 24 -6.09 -8.07 13.05
N ARG A 25 -6.31 -9.10 13.86
CA ARG A 25 -5.33 -9.58 14.83
C ARG A 25 -4.04 -10.06 14.15
N GLU A 26 -4.17 -10.77 13.06
CA GLU A 26 -3.04 -11.24 12.29
C GLU A 26 -2.27 -10.08 11.64
N PHE A 27 -2.99 -9.09 11.14
CA PHE A 27 -2.41 -7.88 10.58
C PHE A 27 -1.55 -7.12 11.61
N ALA A 28 -2.05 -6.98 12.84
CA ALA A 28 -1.38 -6.27 13.93
C ALA A 28 -0.82 -7.22 14.99
N PHE A 29 -0.21 -8.33 14.57
CA PHE A 29 0.19 -9.43 15.45
C PHE A 29 1.19 -9.05 16.56
N LEU A 30 1.94 -7.96 16.38
CA LEU A 30 2.91 -7.47 17.39
C LEU A 30 2.25 -6.63 18.48
N GLN A 31 0.98 -6.31 18.36
CA GLN A 31 0.29 -5.42 19.28
C GLN A 31 -0.90 -6.12 19.90
N ARG A 32 -1.19 -5.76 21.14
CA ARG A 32 -2.36 -6.28 21.83
C ARG A 32 -3.62 -5.56 21.35
N ILE A 33 -4.57 -6.34 20.85
CA ILE A 33 -5.89 -5.85 20.44
C ILE A 33 -6.94 -6.49 21.35
N VAL A 34 -7.84 -5.67 21.86
CA VAL A 34 -9.02 -6.11 22.59
C VAL A 34 -10.25 -5.68 21.81
N PHE A 35 -11.05 -6.64 21.38
CA PHE A 35 -12.31 -6.34 20.70
C PHE A 35 -13.42 -6.21 21.73
N GLY A 36 -14.14 -5.09 21.67
CA GLY A 36 -15.28 -4.83 22.56
C GLY A 36 -16.58 -5.46 22.04
N TYR A 37 -17.59 -5.45 22.89
CA TYR A 37 -18.92 -5.95 22.58
C TYR A 37 -19.92 -4.81 22.64
N GLU A 38 -20.87 -4.81 21.72
CA GLU A 38 -21.96 -3.84 21.66
C GLU A 38 -21.45 -2.38 21.67
N LEU A 39 -21.69 -1.66 22.76
CA LEU A 39 -21.32 -0.25 22.90
C LEU A 39 -19.87 -0.04 23.35
N ILE A 40 -19.13 -1.13 23.60
CA ILE A 40 -17.73 -1.04 24.04
C ILE A 40 -16.83 -0.98 22.81
N MET A 41 -16.03 0.08 22.72
CA MET A 41 -15.08 0.24 21.62
C MET A 41 -13.95 -0.78 21.71
N HIS A 42 -13.43 -1.14 20.56
CA HIS A 42 -12.19 -1.91 20.44
C HIS A 42 -11.00 -1.06 20.87
N SER A 43 -9.91 -1.70 21.23
CA SER A 43 -8.68 -0.98 21.55
C SER A 43 -7.45 -1.71 21.04
N ILE A 44 -6.41 -0.95 20.73
CA ILE A 44 -5.10 -1.46 20.35
C ILE A 44 -4.03 -0.71 21.14
N ASP A 45 -3.06 -1.46 21.66
CA ASP A 45 -1.94 -0.87 22.38
C ASP A 45 -0.88 -0.43 21.38
N THR A 46 -0.51 0.85 21.43
CA THR A 46 0.55 1.43 20.60
C THR A 46 1.68 1.97 21.47
N LEU A 47 2.80 2.33 20.84
CA LEU A 47 3.91 2.95 21.56
C LEU A 47 3.52 4.29 22.21
N GLU A 48 2.52 4.96 21.67
CA GLU A 48 2.00 6.23 22.21
C GLU A 48 0.86 6.04 23.21
N GLY A 49 0.51 4.79 23.51
CA GLY A 49 -0.58 4.45 24.42
C GLY A 49 -1.70 3.68 23.73
N LYS A 50 -2.77 3.50 24.46
CA LYS A 50 -3.94 2.76 23.99
C LYS A 50 -4.79 3.65 23.07
N MET A 51 -5.07 3.17 21.88
CA MET A 51 -5.98 3.81 20.94
C MET A 51 -7.29 3.03 20.83
N ARG A 52 -8.40 3.73 20.80
CA ARG A 52 -9.73 3.14 20.65
C ARG A 52 -10.20 3.23 19.20
N PHE A 53 -10.94 2.24 18.76
CA PHE A 53 -11.50 2.20 17.42
C PHE A 53 -12.80 1.41 17.38
N SER A 54 -13.52 1.58 16.29
CA SER A 54 -14.79 0.89 16.04
C SER A 54 -14.74 0.16 14.71
N ASP A 55 -15.69 -0.76 14.51
CA ASP A 55 -15.87 -1.35 13.18
C ASP A 55 -16.15 -0.24 12.15
N GLY A 56 -15.51 -0.31 11.01
CA GLY A 56 -15.52 0.73 10.00
C GLY A 56 -14.24 1.56 9.97
N ASP A 57 -13.55 1.71 11.08
CA ASP A 57 -12.26 2.39 11.15
C ASP A 57 -11.16 1.54 10.50
N TYR A 58 -10.03 2.17 10.23
CA TYR A 58 -8.87 1.53 9.61
C TYR A 58 -7.73 1.40 10.59
N LEU A 59 -6.97 0.31 10.48
CA LEU A 59 -5.65 0.20 11.08
C LEU A 59 -4.61 0.38 9.98
N ILE A 60 -3.66 1.26 10.22
CA ILE A 60 -2.57 1.55 9.29
C ILE A 60 -1.29 1.00 9.88
N LYS A 61 -0.58 0.22 9.08
CA LYS A 61 0.74 -0.31 9.46
C LYS A 61 1.81 0.60 8.88
N ASN A 62 2.64 1.18 9.74
CA ASN A 62 3.77 1.97 9.30
C ASN A 62 4.97 1.09 8.91
N GLN A 63 6.06 1.70 8.50
CA GLN A 63 7.25 0.98 8.02
C GLN A 63 7.94 0.17 9.11
N THR A 64 7.76 0.52 10.38
CA THR A 64 8.31 -0.24 11.51
C THR A 64 7.47 -1.46 11.87
N GLY A 65 6.31 -1.62 11.26
CA GLY A 65 5.38 -2.69 11.56
C GLY A 65 4.36 -2.35 12.63
N GLU A 66 4.45 -1.18 13.24
CA GLU A 66 3.47 -0.72 14.21
C GLU A 66 2.18 -0.28 13.52
N CYS A 67 1.06 -0.69 14.07
CA CYS A 67 -0.27 -0.30 13.60
C CYS A 67 -0.85 0.79 14.49
N TYR A 68 -1.56 1.71 13.89
CA TYR A 68 -2.29 2.76 14.57
C TYR A 68 -3.65 2.98 13.91
N VAL A 69 -4.56 3.61 14.63
CA VAL A 69 -5.95 3.78 14.21
C VAL A 69 -6.09 5.03 13.34
N CYS A 70 -6.86 4.91 12.26
CA CYS A 70 -7.32 6.04 11.48
C CYS A 70 -8.83 5.94 11.31
N GLN A 71 -9.54 6.99 11.65
CA GLN A 71 -10.99 7.03 11.50
C GLN A 71 -11.37 6.92 10.03
N LYS A 72 -12.47 6.24 9.76
CA LYS A 72 -12.95 5.97 8.40
C LYS A 72 -12.99 7.21 7.52
N ASP A 73 -13.63 8.28 8.00
CA ASP A 73 -13.80 9.50 7.21
C ASP A 73 -12.46 10.16 6.87
N ILE A 74 -11.55 10.18 7.83
CA ILE A 74 -10.22 10.76 7.65
C ILE A 74 -9.40 9.90 6.69
N PHE A 75 -9.47 8.57 6.84
CA PHE A 75 -8.77 7.66 5.96
C PHE A 75 -9.20 7.80 4.50
N GLU A 76 -10.49 7.78 4.27
CA GLU A 76 -11.03 7.85 2.91
C GLU A 76 -10.74 9.18 2.19
N LYS A 77 -10.55 10.26 2.94
CA LYS A 77 -10.16 11.57 2.39
C LYS A 77 -8.65 11.70 2.18
N THR A 78 -7.85 10.99 2.96
CA THR A 78 -6.40 11.20 3.02
C THR A 78 -5.63 10.18 2.19
N TYR A 79 -6.14 8.96 2.10
CA TYR A 79 -5.46 7.85 1.46
C TYR A 79 -6.18 7.40 0.21
N LYS A 80 -5.41 6.95 -0.77
CA LYS A 80 -5.91 6.38 -2.01
C LYS A 80 -5.29 5.00 -2.17
N GLU A 81 -6.12 4.03 -2.51
CA GLU A 81 -5.62 2.68 -2.80
C GLU A 81 -4.69 2.70 -3.99
N VAL A 82 -3.53 2.08 -3.81
CA VAL A 82 -2.58 1.87 -4.90
C VAL A 82 -2.80 0.46 -5.41
N GLU A 83 -3.33 0.36 -6.63
CA GLU A 83 -3.48 -0.93 -7.26
C GLU A 83 -2.10 -1.52 -7.55
N GLY A 84 -1.87 -2.73 -7.04
CA GLY A 84 -0.69 -3.51 -7.41
C GLY A 84 -0.77 -3.83 -8.89
N ARG A 85 -0.02 -3.11 -9.72
CA ARG A 85 0.04 -3.38 -11.16
C ARG A 85 1.04 -4.50 -11.39
N MET A 86 0.55 -5.65 -11.85
CA MET A 86 1.38 -6.76 -12.27
C MET A 86 1.64 -6.68 -13.77
N ILE A 87 2.89 -6.60 -14.15
CA ILE A 87 3.29 -6.64 -15.55
C ILE A 87 3.48 -8.10 -15.93
N THR A 88 2.65 -8.60 -16.81
CA THR A 88 2.64 -10.00 -17.24
C THR A 88 3.12 -10.12 -18.69
N THR A 89 3.24 -11.35 -19.18
CA THR A 89 3.55 -11.63 -20.59
C THR A 89 2.55 -11.03 -21.57
N GLN A 90 1.34 -10.74 -21.12
CA GLN A 90 0.31 -10.13 -21.94
C GLN A 90 0.42 -8.61 -21.99
N THR A 91 1.28 -8.04 -21.15
CA THR A 91 1.53 -6.60 -21.15
C THR A 91 2.29 -6.22 -22.41
N THR A 92 1.77 -5.29 -23.17
CA THR A 92 2.43 -4.79 -24.38
C THR A 92 3.51 -3.79 -24.04
N LEU A 93 4.45 -3.57 -24.96
CA LEU A 93 5.48 -2.55 -24.80
C LEU A 93 4.85 -1.16 -24.61
N GLU A 94 3.76 -0.89 -25.32
CA GLU A 94 3.01 0.35 -25.20
C GLU A 94 2.44 0.53 -23.78
N ASP A 95 1.90 -0.54 -23.19
CA ASP A 95 1.41 -0.52 -21.80
C ASP A 95 2.54 -0.25 -20.81
N VAL A 96 3.72 -0.83 -21.03
CA VAL A 96 4.90 -0.58 -20.20
C VAL A 96 5.31 0.89 -20.27
N PHE A 97 5.36 1.47 -21.46
CA PHE A 97 5.68 2.89 -21.62
C PHE A 97 4.65 3.80 -20.95
N LYS A 98 3.38 3.45 -21.04
CA LYS A 98 2.32 4.19 -20.39
C LYS A 98 2.46 4.16 -18.86
N ILE A 99 2.73 2.99 -18.28
CA ILE A 99 2.97 2.83 -16.85
C ILE A 99 4.17 3.68 -16.41
N MET A 100 5.25 3.63 -17.16
CA MET A 100 6.46 4.41 -16.87
C MET A 100 6.21 5.91 -16.94
N THR A 101 5.40 6.35 -17.89
CA THR A 101 5.02 7.76 -18.03
C THR A 101 4.15 8.19 -16.85
N ASP A 102 3.16 7.39 -16.46
CA ASP A 102 2.28 7.67 -15.32
C ASP A 102 3.06 7.75 -14.00
N LEU A 103 4.16 7.01 -13.89
CA LEU A 103 5.04 7.02 -12.72
C LEU A 103 6.12 8.09 -12.78
N ASN A 104 6.09 8.92 -13.81
CA ASN A 104 7.10 9.97 -14.02
C ASN A 104 8.54 9.43 -14.08
N VAL A 105 8.72 8.32 -14.74
CA VAL A 105 10.02 7.67 -14.95
C VAL A 105 10.70 8.28 -16.18
N ASP A 106 12.01 8.42 -16.14
CA ASP A 106 12.79 8.99 -17.24
C ASP A 106 12.57 8.26 -18.56
N THR A 107 12.57 9.04 -19.62
CA THR A 107 12.37 8.54 -20.97
C THR A 107 13.41 7.52 -21.37
N ILE A 108 12.94 6.44 -21.96
CA ILE A 108 13.80 5.39 -22.48
C ILE A 108 14.27 5.77 -23.88
N ASN A 109 15.54 5.61 -24.12
CA ASN A 109 16.15 5.82 -25.40
C ASN A 109 15.71 4.75 -26.41
N ILE A 110 15.30 5.14 -27.61
CA ILE A 110 14.60 4.26 -28.57
C ILE A 110 15.51 3.27 -29.32
N ASP A 111 16.83 3.32 -29.10
CA ASP A 111 17.83 2.53 -29.84
C ASP A 111 18.15 1.17 -29.21
N PHE A 112 17.24 0.57 -28.46
CA PHE A 112 17.52 -0.72 -27.87
C PHE A 112 16.54 -1.79 -28.33
N ASP A 113 16.94 -3.02 -28.15
CA ASP A 113 16.04 -4.12 -28.37
C ASP A 113 14.94 -4.16 -27.28
N VAL A 114 13.87 -4.87 -27.57
CA VAL A 114 12.71 -4.97 -26.68
C VAL A 114 13.09 -5.58 -25.34
N ASP A 115 14.00 -6.54 -25.32
CA ASP A 115 14.43 -7.23 -24.10
C ASP A 115 15.14 -6.29 -23.14
N ASP A 116 15.96 -5.40 -23.66
CA ASP A 116 16.68 -4.39 -22.87
C ASP A 116 15.70 -3.38 -22.25
N VAL A 117 14.73 -2.92 -23.02
CA VAL A 117 13.67 -2.03 -22.54
C VAL A 117 12.87 -2.69 -21.41
N ILE A 118 12.48 -3.94 -21.59
CA ILE A 118 11.74 -4.72 -20.61
C ILE A 118 12.56 -4.89 -19.33
N ALA A 119 13.84 -5.24 -19.45
CA ALA A 119 14.72 -5.41 -18.30
C ALA A 119 14.86 -4.13 -17.49
N ARG A 120 15.03 -3.00 -18.15
CA ARG A 120 15.10 -1.69 -17.49
C ARG A 120 13.78 -1.30 -16.81
N ALA A 121 12.67 -1.56 -17.47
CA ALA A 121 11.35 -1.30 -16.92
C ALA A 121 11.11 -2.14 -15.66
N LYS A 122 11.50 -3.41 -15.67
CA LYS A 122 11.40 -4.29 -14.49
C LYS A 122 12.18 -3.75 -13.31
N ILE A 123 13.42 -3.33 -13.53
CA ILE A 123 14.27 -2.79 -12.47
C ILE A 123 13.65 -1.53 -11.88
N LYS A 124 13.25 -0.59 -12.71
CA LYS A 124 12.64 0.67 -12.24
C LYS A 124 11.32 0.45 -11.53
N LEU A 125 10.47 -0.41 -12.05
CA LEU A 125 9.19 -0.74 -11.42
C LEU A 125 9.38 -1.46 -10.07
N SER A 126 10.38 -2.33 -9.98
CA SER A 126 10.73 -2.99 -8.72
C SER A 126 11.16 -1.98 -7.65
N VAL A 127 11.98 -1.01 -8.01
CA VAL A 127 12.41 0.07 -7.09
C VAL A 127 11.21 0.88 -6.59
N LEU A 128 10.18 1.04 -7.42
CA LEU A 128 8.96 1.76 -7.09
C LEU A 128 7.90 0.89 -6.38
N GLY A 129 8.20 -0.39 -6.12
CA GLY A 129 7.31 -1.29 -5.41
C GLY A 129 6.30 -2.04 -6.29
N TYR A 130 6.50 -2.06 -7.60
CA TYR A 130 5.65 -2.81 -8.53
C TYR A 130 6.27 -4.18 -8.83
N GLU A 131 5.43 -5.19 -8.95
CA GLU A 131 5.86 -6.52 -9.39
C GLU A 131 5.81 -6.61 -10.90
N ALA A 132 6.83 -7.23 -11.48
CA ALA A 132 6.90 -7.48 -12.90
C ALA A 132 7.22 -8.94 -13.16
N GLU A 133 6.31 -9.65 -13.80
CA GLU A 133 6.51 -11.02 -14.25
C GLU A 133 6.60 -11.08 -15.77
N TRP A 134 7.68 -11.66 -16.25
CA TRP A 134 7.90 -11.88 -17.67
C TRP A 134 8.13 -13.37 -17.89
N LYS A 135 7.24 -13.99 -18.61
CA LYS A 135 7.40 -15.38 -19.00
C LYS A 135 8.00 -15.42 -20.40
N GLU A 136 8.97 -16.30 -20.59
CA GLU A 136 9.51 -16.54 -21.92
C GLU A 136 8.42 -17.13 -22.81
N ARG A 137 8.40 -16.68 -24.04
CA ARG A 137 7.45 -17.19 -25.04
C ARG A 137 7.86 -18.56 -25.51
#